data_e4e3858d1b4f5b2c5402a9b22bead813
#
_entry.id   e4e3858d1b4f5b2c5402a9b22bead813
#
_cell.length_a   1.000
_cell.length_b   1.000
_cell.length_c   1.000
_cell.angle_alpha   90.00
_cell.angle_beta   90.00
_cell.angle_gamma   90.00
#
_symmetry.space_group_name_H-M   'P 1'
#
loop_
_entity.id
_entity.type
_entity.pdbx_description
1 polymer ?
#
loop_
_entity_poly.entity_id
_entity_poly.type
_entity_poly.pdbx_seq_one_letter_code
_entity_poly.pdbx_strand_id
1 'polypeptide(L)'
;HKGYRRQRQMCIRDSSTTGEVLTHTAVAQWSSSSGAVLVCGRYEGIDQRFIVRYVTHQISLGDFVLSGGEIAAMALLDAVARLQPGVLNDEGSHQLDSFNPALDGLLDCPHYTRPEEWAGQQVPSALMSGHHAQIERWRRDQRLATTARHRPDLIDAARKAGRLAPADEAVLAKLG
;
A
#
# COMPACT_ATOMS: atom_id res chain seq x y z
N HIS A 1 38.97 -8.19 -11.41
CA HIS A 1 37.85 -7.38 -11.86
C HIS A 1 36.75 -7.46 -10.83
N LYS A 2 36.66 -6.44 -9.93
CA LYS A 2 35.52 -6.24 -9.05
C LYS A 2 34.37 -5.74 -9.91
N GLY A 3 33.41 -6.61 -10.16
CA GLY A 3 32.18 -6.19 -10.81
C GLY A 3 31.50 -5.12 -9.96
N TYR A 4 31.47 -3.90 -10.44
CA TYR A 4 30.60 -2.87 -9.91
C TYR A 4 29.17 -3.38 -10.05
N ARG A 5 28.54 -3.80 -8.93
CA ARG A 5 27.11 -4.01 -8.89
C ARG A 5 26.48 -2.67 -9.26
N ARG A 6 25.80 -2.63 -10.39
CA ARG A 6 24.99 -1.45 -10.78
C ARG A 6 23.99 -1.22 -9.66
N GLN A 7 24.24 -0.22 -8.82
CA GLN A 7 23.25 0.27 -7.90
C GLN A 7 22.06 0.72 -8.74
N ARG A 8 20.87 0.25 -8.41
CA ARG A 8 19.65 0.71 -9.08
C ARG A 8 19.48 2.18 -8.72
N GLN A 9 19.57 3.04 -9.70
CA GLN A 9 19.28 4.46 -9.54
C GLN A 9 17.79 4.67 -9.74
N MET A 10 17.17 5.33 -8.79
CA MET A 10 15.76 5.69 -8.84
C MET A 10 15.65 7.20 -8.88
N CYS A 11 14.83 7.74 -9.75
CA CYS A 11 14.46 9.14 -9.77
C CYS A 11 13.02 9.29 -9.29
N ILE A 12 12.81 10.04 -8.24
CA ILE A 12 11.48 10.49 -7.83
C ILE A 12 11.29 11.88 -8.41
N ARG A 13 10.33 12.03 -9.29
CA ARG A 13 10.05 13.28 -9.97
C ARG A 13 8.78 13.90 -9.44
N ASP A 14 8.83 15.21 -9.14
CA ASP A 14 7.76 15.99 -8.54
C ASP A 14 6.47 16.09 -9.34
N SER A 15 6.51 15.94 -10.62
CA SER A 15 5.38 16.23 -11.51
C SER A 15 5.39 15.32 -12.73
N SER A 16 5.89 14.11 -12.58
CA SER A 16 6.01 13.22 -13.72
C SER A 16 4.69 12.54 -14.03
N THR A 17 3.99 13.00 -15.01
CA THR A 17 2.94 12.25 -15.70
C THR A 17 3.46 10.95 -16.33
N THR A 18 4.77 10.74 -16.33
CA THR A 18 5.45 9.58 -16.93
C THR A 18 6.00 8.58 -15.91
N GLY A 19 5.97 8.90 -14.60
CA GLY A 19 6.40 8.00 -13.54
C GLY A 19 5.33 6.96 -13.21
N GLU A 20 5.74 5.75 -12.87
CA GLU A 20 4.83 4.74 -12.34
C GLU A 20 4.31 5.15 -10.96
N VAL A 21 3.00 5.03 -10.75
CA VAL A 21 2.40 5.33 -9.45
C VAL A 21 2.91 4.33 -8.42
N LEU A 22 3.38 4.85 -7.28
CA LEU A 22 3.87 4.04 -6.17
C LEU A 22 2.73 3.19 -5.60
N THR A 23 2.85 1.88 -5.71
CA THR A 23 1.90 0.91 -5.19
C THR A 23 2.55 0.03 -4.12
N HIS A 24 1.73 -0.65 -3.30
CA HIS A 24 2.24 -1.63 -2.34
C HIS A 24 3.11 -2.72 -2.99
N THR A 25 2.72 -3.18 -4.18
CA THR A 25 3.52 -4.17 -4.94
C THR A 25 4.90 -3.62 -5.31
N ALA A 26 4.97 -2.36 -5.76
CA ALA A 26 6.24 -1.71 -6.06
C ALA A 26 7.09 -1.56 -4.79
N VAL A 27 6.50 -1.13 -3.68
CA VAL A 27 7.18 -1.03 -2.37
C VAL A 27 7.74 -2.39 -1.93
N ALA A 28 6.97 -3.47 -2.06
CA ALA A 28 7.42 -4.83 -1.71
C ALA A 28 8.59 -5.29 -2.59
N GLN A 29 8.59 -4.96 -3.88
CA GLN A 29 9.74 -5.22 -4.77
C GLN A 29 10.99 -4.43 -4.34
N TRP A 30 10.82 -3.18 -3.95
CA TRP A 30 11.91 -2.33 -3.48
C TRP A 30 12.47 -2.79 -2.14
N SER A 31 11.63 -3.24 -1.22
CA SER A 31 12.05 -3.76 0.10
C SER A 31 12.96 -4.99 -0.02
N SER A 32 12.82 -5.77 -1.10
CA SER A 32 13.64 -6.95 -1.38
C SER A 32 14.89 -6.62 -2.21
N SER A 33 15.12 -5.36 -2.59
CA SER A 33 16.25 -4.94 -3.40
C SER A 33 17.52 -4.73 -2.56
N SER A 34 18.68 -4.75 -3.22
CA SER A 34 19.98 -4.52 -2.57
C SER A 34 20.26 -3.04 -2.24
N GLY A 35 19.31 -2.13 -2.50
CA GLY A 35 19.41 -0.70 -2.30
C GLY A 35 19.15 0.12 -3.55
N ALA A 36 18.99 1.43 -3.36
CA ALA A 36 18.74 2.38 -4.43
C ALA A 36 19.42 3.72 -4.13
N VAL A 37 19.69 4.49 -5.17
CA VAL A 37 20.04 5.92 -5.08
C VAL A 37 18.80 6.70 -5.48
N LEU A 38 18.30 7.54 -4.59
CA LEU A 38 17.16 8.42 -4.85
C LEU A 38 17.67 9.77 -5.34
N VAL A 39 17.20 10.18 -6.52
CA VAL A 39 17.53 11.48 -7.11
C VAL A 39 16.29 12.35 -7.03
N CYS A 40 16.35 13.40 -6.22
CA CYS A 40 15.25 14.33 -6.00
C CYS A 40 15.46 15.58 -6.82
N GLY A 41 14.54 15.86 -7.75
CA GLY A 41 14.56 17.10 -8.54
C GLY A 41 13.85 18.24 -7.82
N ARG A 42 14.23 19.47 -8.14
CA ARG A 42 13.55 20.69 -7.74
C ARG A 42 13.33 21.60 -8.96
N TYR A 43 12.48 22.60 -8.82
CA TYR A 43 12.15 23.55 -9.86
C TYR A 43 11.60 22.87 -11.12
N GLU A 44 12.24 23.11 -12.27
CA GLU A 44 11.86 22.54 -13.58
C GLU A 44 12.15 21.03 -13.72
N GLY A 45 12.74 20.41 -12.69
CA GLY A 45 13.03 18.99 -12.65
C GLY A 45 14.47 18.62 -13.00
N ILE A 46 14.68 17.43 -13.52
CA ILE A 46 15.99 16.86 -13.82
C ILE A 46 16.18 16.83 -15.35
N ASP A 47 17.41 17.13 -15.80
CA ASP A 47 17.74 17.09 -17.23
C ASP A 47 17.36 15.73 -17.84
N GLN A 48 16.58 15.78 -18.91
CA GLN A 48 16.08 14.57 -19.58
C GLN A 48 17.20 13.64 -20.06
N ARG A 49 18.35 14.19 -20.45
CA ARG A 49 19.52 13.41 -20.88
C ARG A 49 20.11 12.60 -19.73
N PHE A 50 20.08 13.15 -18.50
CA PHE A 50 20.47 12.46 -17.30
C PHE A 50 19.48 11.32 -16.98
N ILE A 51 18.18 11.61 -17.08
CA ILE A 51 17.13 10.60 -16.84
C ILE A 51 17.30 9.42 -17.79
N VAL A 52 17.38 9.66 -19.08
CA VAL A 52 17.52 8.61 -20.10
C VAL A 52 18.78 7.78 -19.91
N ARG A 53 19.88 8.39 -19.45
CA ARG A 53 21.18 7.70 -19.34
C ARG A 53 21.38 6.93 -18.04
N TYR A 54 20.83 7.44 -16.92
CA TYR A 54 21.22 6.97 -15.60
C TYR A 54 20.05 6.49 -14.73
N VAL A 55 18.82 6.97 -14.99
CA VAL A 55 17.66 6.62 -14.19
C VAL A 55 17.06 5.32 -14.68
N THR A 56 16.87 4.38 -13.77
CA THR A 56 16.28 3.05 -14.10
C THR A 56 14.78 3.00 -13.84
N HIS A 57 14.29 3.84 -12.91
CA HIS A 57 12.87 3.89 -12.54
C HIS A 57 12.48 5.34 -12.24
N GLN A 58 11.30 5.72 -12.66
CA GLN A 58 10.65 6.97 -12.31
C GLN A 58 9.38 6.64 -11.52
N ILE A 59 9.16 7.30 -10.37
CA ILE A 59 8.05 7.02 -9.48
C ILE A 59 7.23 8.29 -9.29
N SER A 60 5.92 8.16 -9.33
CA SER A 60 4.93 9.17 -8.97
C SER A 60 4.23 8.78 -7.67
N LEU A 61 3.88 9.75 -6.83
CA LEU A 61 2.96 9.54 -5.70
C LEU A 61 1.49 9.71 -6.09
N GLY A 62 1.22 10.30 -7.26
CA GLY A 62 -0.12 10.59 -7.73
C GLY A 62 -0.17 11.82 -8.65
N ASP A 63 -1.37 12.23 -9.01
CA ASP A 63 -1.64 13.31 -9.97
C ASP A 63 -1.64 14.69 -9.27
N PHE A 64 -0.54 15.05 -8.64
CA PHE A 64 -0.33 16.35 -8.01
C PHE A 64 1.15 16.76 -8.06
N VAL A 65 1.42 18.03 -7.81
CA VAL A 65 2.75 18.61 -7.88
C VAL A 65 3.27 18.94 -6.49
N LEU A 66 4.53 18.57 -6.22
CA LEU A 66 5.29 18.95 -5.02
C LEU A 66 6.40 19.94 -5.39
N SER A 67 6.87 20.72 -4.42
CA SER A 67 7.97 21.67 -4.60
C SER A 67 9.33 21.01 -4.80
N GLY A 68 9.46 19.73 -4.47
CA GLY A 68 10.68 18.94 -4.60
C GLY A 68 10.44 17.46 -4.35
N GLY A 69 11.30 16.58 -4.85
CA GLY A 69 11.20 15.13 -4.74
C GLY A 69 11.49 14.57 -3.35
N GLU A 70 11.92 15.40 -2.40
CA GLU A 70 12.33 14.93 -1.07
C GLU A 70 11.17 14.33 -0.27
N ILE A 71 9.97 14.92 -0.35
CA ILE A 71 8.78 14.39 0.34
C ILE A 71 8.39 13.04 -0.26
N ALA A 72 8.45 12.90 -1.57
CA ALA A 72 8.20 11.65 -2.26
C ALA A 72 9.25 10.58 -1.88
N ALA A 73 10.52 10.97 -1.75
CA ALA A 73 11.59 10.10 -1.28
C ALA A 73 11.34 9.63 0.16
N MET A 74 10.90 10.52 1.05
CA MET A 74 10.56 10.18 2.43
C MET A 74 9.39 9.19 2.49
N ALA A 75 8.35 9.40 1.70
CA ALA A 75 7.20 8.48 1.63
C ALA A 75 7.63 7.07 1.16
N LEU A 76 8.48 6.99 0.13
CA LEU A 76 9.02 5.71 -0.33
C LEU A 76 9.90 5.06 0.73
N LEU A 77 10.79 5.82 1.38
CA LEU A 77 11.69 5.29 2.41
C LEU A 77 10.90 4.72 3.59
N ASP A 78 9.88 5.44 4.07
CA ASP A 78 9.02 4.97 5.16
C ASP A 78 8.29 3.69 4.75
N ALA A 79 7.65 3.68 3.58
CA ALA A 79 6.91 2.53 3.08
C ALA A 79 7.81 1.29 2.92
N VAL A 80 9.05 1.45 2.44
CA VAL A 80 10.02 0.36 2.29
C VAL A 80 10.55 -0.09 3.65
N ALA A 81 10.87 0.85 4.55
CA ALA A 81 11.40 0.57 5.88
C ALA A 81 10.43 -0.29 6.70
N ARG A 82 9.13 0.00 6.67
CA ARG A 82 8.08 -0.79 7.34
C ARG A 82 8.07 -2.27 6.95
N LEU A 83 8.54 -2.60 5.75
CA LEU A 83 8.61 -3.98 5.26
C LEU A 83 9.94 -4.67 5.57
N GLN A 84 10.89 -3.99 6.22
CA GLN A 84 12.15 -4.60 6.60
C GLN A 84 12.00 -5.40 7.89
N PRO A 85 12.65 -6.59 7.98
CA PRO A 85 12.66 -7.37 9.22
C PRO A 85 13.16 -6.54 10.40
N GLY A 86 12.49 -6.65 11.55
CA GLY A 86 12.89 -5.99 12.79
C GLY A 86 12.60 -4.48 12.88
N VAL A 87 11.98 -3.87 11.88
CA VAL A 87 11.58 -2.45 11.94
C VAL A 87 10.25 -2.28 12.70
N LEU A 88 9.30 -3.18 12.48
CA LEU A 88 8.06 -3.22 13.25
C LEU A 88 8.21 -4.22 14.41
N ASN A 89 7.63 -3.90 15.57
CA ASN A 89 7.68 -4.76 16.76
C ASN A 89 7.03 -6.14 16.54
N ASP A 90 6.04 -6.22 15.65
CA ASP A 90 5.40 -7.46 15.23
C ASP A 90 5.61 -7.60 13.71
N GLU A 91 6.37 -8.63 13.32
CA GLU A 91 6.66 -8.93 11.91
C GLU A 91 5.38 -9.26 11.10
N GLY A 92 4.31 -9.69 11.76
CA GLY A 92 3.01 -9.91 11.15
C GLY A 92 2.18 -8.64 10.92
N SER A 93 2.54 -7.52 11.55
CA SER A 93 1.73 -6.29 11.54
C SER A 93 1.49 -5.74 10.14
N HIS A 94 2.51 -5.74 9.28
CA HIS A 94 2.39 -5.26 7.90
C HIS A 94 1.56 -6.18 6.98
N GLN A 95 1.34 -7.45 7.37
CA GLN A 95 0.53 -8.39 6.59
C GLN A 95 -0.95 -8.05 6.62
N LEU A 96 -1.38 -7.33 7.64
CA LEU A 96 -2.77 -6.88 7.81
C LEU A 96 -3.01 -5.46 7.28
N ASP A 97 -2.02 -4.85 6.65
CA ASP A 97 -2.18 -3.53 6.02
C ASP A 97 -2.99 -3.62 4.71
N SER A 98 -3.71 -2.54 4.39
CA SER A 98 -4.40 -2.39 3.10
C SER A 98 -3.45 -2.64 1.92
N PHE A 99 -3.98 -3.18 0.83
CA PHE A 99 -3.27 -3.54 -0.40
C PHE A 99 -2.32 -4.75 -0.29
N ASN A 100 -2.12 -5.30 0.91
CA ASN A 100 -1.26 -6.47 1.08
C ASN A 100 -1.90 -7.71 0.42
N PRO A 101 -1.11 -8.57 -0.27
CA PRO A 101 -1.60 -9.84 -0.82
C PRO A 101 -2.25 -10.76 0.22
N ALA A 102 -1.85 -10.70 1.49
CA ALA A 102 -2.48 -11.47 2.58
C ALA A 102 -3.93 -11.05 2.85
N LEU A 103 -4.32 -9.83 2.45
CA LEU A 103 -5.69 -9.34 2.45
C LEU A 103 -6.33 -9.35 1.06
N ASP A 104 -5.82 -10.16 0.12
CA ASP A 104 -6.25 -10.22 -1.28
C ASP A 104 -6.13 -8.88 -2.03
N GLY A 105 -5.32 -7.95 -1.52
CA GLY A 105 -5.16 -6.61 -2.05
C GLY A 105 -6.29 -5.66 -1.69
N LEU A 106 -7.19 -6.04 -0.79
CA LEU A 106 -8.30 -5.22 -0.32
C LEU A 106 -7.83 -4.13 0.66
N LEU A 107 -8.70 -3.17 0.94
CA LEU A 107 -8.53 -2.25 2.06
C LEU A 107 -8.75 -2.99 3.38
N ASP A 108 -8.06 -2.55 4.43
CA ASP A 108 -8.27 -3.12 5.76
C ASP A 108 -9.62 -2.71 6.37
N CYS A 109 -10.03 -3.43 7.41
CA CYS A 109 -11.28 -3.20 8.11
C CYS A 109 -11.17 -2.01 9.09
N PRO A 110 -12.29 -1.41 9.51
CA PRO A 110 -12.29 -0.41 10.57
C PRO A 110 -11.73 -0.97 11.87
N HIS A 111 -10.91 -0.16 12.55
CA HIS A 111 -10.35 -0.46 13.85
C HIS A 111 -11.10 0.28 14.96
N TYR A 112 -11.20 -0.37 16.12
CA TYR A 112 -11.85 0.18 17.31
C TYR A 112 -10.88 0.12 18.48
N THR A 113 -10.91 1.13 19.33
CA THR A 113 -10.11 1.22 20.55
C THR A 113 -11.01 1.52 21.75
N ARG A 114 -10.43 1.51 22.95
CA ARG A 114 -11.14 1.90 24.18
C ARG A 114 -11.49 3.38 24.16
N PRO A 115 -12.61 3.77 24.80
CA PRO A 115 -13.57 2.94 25.54
C PRO A 115 -14.50 2.14 24.62
N GLU A 116 -15.24 1.18 25.18
CA GLU A 116 -16.21 0.35 24.45
C GLU A 116 -17.35 1.18 23.85
N GLU A 117 -17.76 2.22 24.54
CA GLU A 117 -18.72 3.21 24.04
C GLU A 117 -18.08 4.60 24.00
N TRP A 118 -18.21 5.25 22.85
CA TRP A 118 -17.75 6.64 22.66
C TRP A 118 -18.80 7.44 21.89
N ALA A 119 -19.25 8.55 22.49
CA ALA A 119 -20.26 9.45 21.90
C ALA A 119 -21.54 8.73 21.44
N GLY A 120 -22.02 7.76 22.22
CA GLY A 120 -23.22 6.97 21.92
C GLY A 120 -23.01 5.85 20.86
N GLN A 121 -21.79 5.67 20.39
CA GLN A 121 -21.43 4.61 19.45
C GLN A 121 -20.67 3.49 20.18
N GLN A 122 -21.10 2.27 19.97
CA GLN A 122 -20.47 1.10 20.58
C GLN A 122 -19.56 0.37 19.63
N VAL A 123 -18.52 -0.28 20.18
CA VAL A 123 -17.72 -1.26 19.44
C VAL A 123 -18.64 -2.39 18.97
N PRO A 124 -18.54 -2.84 17.72
CA PRO A 124 -19.35 -3.96 17.22
C PRO A 124 -19.24 -5.20 18.10
N SER A 125 -20.39 -5.77 18.48
CA SER A 125 -20.48 -6.91 19.40
C SER A 125 -19.69 -8.14 18.92
N ALA A 126 -19.57 -8.31 17.60
CA ALA A 126 -18.75 -9.39 17.01
C ALA A 126 -17.29 -9.33 17.48
N LEU A 127 -16.73 -8.12 17.64
CA LEU A 127 -15.34 -7.91 18.09
C LEU A 127 -15.17 -8.19 19.59
N MET A 128 -16.26 -8.11 20.35
CA MET A 128 -16.28 -8.36 21.80
C MET A 128 -16.60 -9.81 22.16
N SER A 129 -16.97 -10.65 21.18
CA SER A 129 -17.46 -12.00 21.40
C SER A 129 -16.41 -12.98 21.91
N GLY A 130 -15.11 -12.72 21.72
CA GLY A 130 -14.02 -13.66 21.99
C GLY A 130 -13.93 -14.84 20.98
N HIS A 131 -14.86 -14.95 20.04
CA HIS A 131 -14.89 -16.01 19.04
C HIS A 131 -14.06 -15.64 17.81
N HIS A 132 -12.82 -16.10 17.72
CA HIS A 132 -11.89 -15.73 16.65
C HIS A 132 -12.48 -15.90 15.25
N ALA A 133 -13.19 -17.00 14.96
CA ALA A 133 -13.79 -17.22 13.65
C ALA A 133 -14.86 -16.16 13.28
N GLN A 134 -15.67 -15.73 14.26
CA GLN A 134 -16.67 -14.68 14.05
C GLN A 134 -16.02 -13.32 13.87
N ILE A 135 -14.95 -13.04 14.64
CA ILE A 135 -14.17 -11.81 14.51
C ILE A 135 -13.54 -11.74 13.12
N GLU A 136 -12.89 -12.80 12.66
CA GLU A 136 -12.27 -12.83 11.33
C GLU A 136 -13.30 -12.72 10.20
N ARG A 137 -14.47 -13.38 10.33
CA ARG A 137 -15.54 -13.22 9.36
C ARG A 137 -16.06 -11.79 9.32
N TRP A 138 -16.29 -11.18 10.49
CA TRP A 138 -16.71 -9.77 10.57
C TRP A 138 -15.68 -8.83 9.94
N ARG A 139 -14.38 -9.03 10.23
CA ARG A 139 -13.30 -8.25 9.62
C ARG A 139 -13.30 -8.39 8.10
N ARG A 140 -13.45 -9.63 7.61
CA ARG A 140 -13.53 -9.89 6.16
C ARG A 140 -14.70 -9.16 5.52
N ASP A 141 -15.89 -9.21 6.12
CA ASP A 141 -17.08 -8.52 5.64
C ASP A 141 -16.88 -7.00 5.60
N GLN A 142 -16.23 -6.43 6.62
CA GLN A 142 -15.91 -4.99 6.64
C GLN A 142 -14.87 -4.60 5.60
N ARG A 143 -13.84 -5.43 5.37
CA ARG A 143 -12.86 -5.21 4.28
C ARG A 143 -13.57 -5.14 2.93
N LEU A 144 -14.46 -6.08 2.66
CA LEU A 144 -15.24 -6.10 1.43
C LEU A 144 -16.11 -4.84 1.29
N ALA A 145 -16.85 -4.49 2.33
CA ALA A 145 -17.73 -3.32 2.33
C ALA A 145 -16.96 -2.02 2.15
N THR A 146 -15.86 -1.85 2.89
CA THR A 146 -15.01 -0.66 2.78
C THR A 146 -14.38 -0.56 1.38
N THR A 147 -13.87 -1.68 0.86
CA THR A 147 -13.24 -1.72 -0.46
C THR A 147 -14.26 -1.45 -1.56
N ALA A 148 -15.42 -2.09 -1.52
CA ALA A 148 -16.48 -1.87 -2.53
C ALA A 148 -16.93 -0.40 -2.60
N ARG A 149 -16.99 0.28 -1.43
CA ARG A 149 -17.40 1.68 -1.36
C ARG A 149 -16.34 2.66 -1.87
N HIS A 150 -15.08 2.44 -1.52
CA HIS A 150 -14.01 3.43 -1.73
C HIS A 150 -13.08 3.08 -2.88
N ARG A 151 -12.90 1.80 -3.18
CA ARG A 151 -11.98 1.28 -4.20
C ARG A 151 -12.59 0.06 -4.93
N PRO A 152 -13.70 0.26 -5.66
CA PRO A 152 -14.37 -0.83 -6.40
C PRO A 152 -13.43 -1.51 -7.42
N ASP A 153 -12.45 -0.78 -7.92
CA ASP A 153 -11.38 -1.31 -8.80
C ASP A 153 -10.60 -2.47 -8.16
N LEU A 154 -10.38 -2.45 -6.83
CA LEU A 154 -9.70 -3.52 -6.11
C LEU A 154 -10.61 -4.76 -5.95
N ILE A 155 -11.93 -4.58 -5.80
CA ILE A 155 -12.88 -5.70 -5.83
C ILE A 155 -12.82 -6.39 -7.19
N ASP A 156 -12.85 -5.62 -8.28
CA ASP A 156 -12.78 -6.18 -9.64
C ASP A 156 -11.45 -6.90 -9.88
N ALA A 157 -10.34 -6.35 -9.38
CA ALA A 157 -9.04 -6.99 -9.46
C ALA A 157 -8.99 -8.31 -8.67
N ALA A 158 -9.52 -8.32 -7.44
CA ALA A 158 -9.59 -9.53 -6.62
C ALA A 158 -10.49 -10.60 -7.26
N ARG A 159 -11.63 -10.20 -7.83
CA ARG A 159 -12.56 -11.09 -8.55
C ARG A 159 -11.90 -11.70 -9.78
N LYS A 160 -11.25 -10.90 -10.62
CA LYS A 160 -10.51 -11.38 -11.80
C LYS A 160 -9.38 -12.34 -11.43
N ALA A 161 -8.76 -12.14 -10.28
CA ALA A 161 -7.70 -13.00 -9.77
C ALA A 161 -8.22 -14.25 -9.03
N GLY A 162 -9.55 -14.46 -8.93
CA GLY A 162 -10.16 -15.61 -8.25
C GLY A 162 -9.95 -15.64 -6.73
N ARG A 163 -9.75 -14.47 -6.10
CA ARG A 163 -9.46 -14.36 -4.66
C ARG A 163 -10.72 -14.19 -3.79
N LEU A 164 -11.87 -13.99 -4.40
CA LEU A 164 -13.14 -13.84 -3.68
C LEU A 164 -13.84 -15.19 -3.58
N ALA A 165 -14.15 -15.61 -2.35
CA ALA A 165 -14.92 -16.82 -2.09
C ALA A 165 -16.42 -16.57 -2.38
N PRO A 166 -17.24 -17.62 -2.59
CA PRO A 166 -18.70 -17.48 -2.76
C PRO A 166 -19.38 -16.70 -1.63
N ALA A 167 -18.89 -16.88 -0.38
CA ALA A 167 -19.39 -16.13 0.77
C ALA A 167 -19.08 -14.62 0.69
N ASP A 168 -17.96 -14.22 0.05
CA ASP A 168 -17.58 -12.82 -0.15
C ASP A 168 -18.49 -12.18 -1.23
N GLU A 169 -18.77 -12.90 -2.31
CA GLU A 169 -19.71 -12.41 -3.34
C GLU A 169 -21.14 -12.27 -2.79
N ALA A 170 -21.56 -13.13 -1.86
CA ALA A 170 -22.84 -13.00 -1.19
C ALA A 170 -22.91 -11.74 -0.28
N VAL A 171 -21.79 -11.31 0.28
CA VAL A 171 -21.71 -10.04 1.03
C VAL A 171 -21.76 -8.86 0.07
N LEU A 172 -20.96 -8.88 -1.00
CA LEU A 172 -20.94 -7.82 -2.01
C LEU A 172 -22.29 -7.60 -2.67
N ALA A 173 -23.04 -8.68 -2.96
CA ALA A 173 -24.37 -8.60 -3.52
C ALA A 173 -25.41 -7.91 -2.61
N LYS A 174 -25.16 -7.82 -1.31
CA LYS A 174 -26.04 -7.12 -0.34
C LYS A 174 -25.70 -5.61 -0.22
N LEU A 175 -24.57 -5.19 -0.77
CA LEU A 175 -24.07 -3.82 -0.67
C LEU A 175 -24.46 -2.96 -1.90
N GLY A 176 -24.80 -3.60 -3.00
CA GLY A 176 -25.29 -2.96 -4.25
C GLY A 176 -26.77 -3.03 -4.36
#